data_7027917dc6d7d548eeec42f4c42464ae
#
_entry.id   7027917dc6d7d548eeec42f4c42464ae
#
_cell.length_a   1.000
_cell.length_b   1.000
_cell.length_c   1.000
_cell.angle_alpha   90.00
_cell.angle_beta   90.00
_cell.angle_gamma   90.00
#
_symmetry.space_group_name_H-M   'P 1'
#
loop_
_entity.id
_entity.type
_entity.pdbx_description
1 polymer ?
#
loop_
_entity_poly.entity_id
_entity_poly.type
_entity_poly.pdbx_seq_one_letter_code
_entity_poly.pdbx_strand_id
1 'polypeptide(L)'
;MLIFFIFTLVCLFVYIAYCLFFWQWKKNCQPVYNDEKTLMMGHRGSPTLITENTLPSFQKAIDQGVDGIEFDVRLSRDNQI
;
A
#
# COMPACT_ATOMS: atom_id res chain seq x y z
N MET A 1 32.56 -10.89 -33.21
CA MET A 1 31.81 -12.12 -32.81
C MET A 1 31.86 -12.32 -31.31
N LEU A 2 33.04 -12.43 -30.69
CA LEU A 2 33.17 -12.66 -29.25
C LEU A 2 32.55 -11.55 -28.39
N ILE A 3 32.73 -10.29 -28.76
CA ILE A 3 32.16 -9.12 -28.06
C ILE A 3 30.64 -9.13 -28.10
N PHE A 4 30.05 -9.46 -29.24
CA PHE A 4 28.59 -9.60 -29.37
C PHE A 4 28.05 -10.72 -28.51
N PHE A 5 28.75 -11.84 -28.44
CA PHE A 5 28.35 -12.97 -27.61
C PHE A 5 28.39 -12.64 -26.11
N ILE A 6 29.45 -11.97 -25.68
CA ILE A 6 29.59 -11.52 -24.29
C ILE A 6 28.48 -10.52 -23.94
N PHE A 7 28.20 -9.57 -24.82
CA PHE A 7 27.14 -8.56 -24.61
C PHE A 7 25.76 -9.21 -24.46
N THR A 8 25.44 -10.19 -25.33
CA THR A 8 24.15 -10.90 -25.22
C THR A 8 24.03 -11.71 -23.93
N LEU A 9 25.09 -12.34 -23.46
CA LEU A 9 25.12 -13.07 -22.20
C LEU A 9 24.90 -12.12 -21.00
N VAL A 10 25.53 -10.95 -21.01
CA VAL A 10 25.37 -9.94 -19.96
C VAL A 10 23.92 -9.42 -19.93
N CYS A 11 23.35 -9.11 -21.08
CA CYS A 11 21.95 -8.67 -21.17
C CYS A 11 20.97 -9.75 -20.67
N LEU A 12 21.20 -10.99 -21.04
CA LEU A 12 20.39 -12.11 -20.59
C LEU A 12 20.49 -12.31 -19.06
N PHE A 13 21.69 -12.20 -18.52
CA PHE A 13 21.91 -12.30 -17.07
C PHE A 13 21.19 -11.19 -16.30
N VAL A 14 21.32 -9.94 -16.77
CA VAL A 14 20.62 -8.78 -16.17
C VAL A 14 19.11 -8.96 -16.24
N TYR A 15 18.59 -9.44 -17.37
CA TYR A 15 17.16 -9.70 -17.53
C TYR A 15 16.65 -10.78 -16.57
N ILE A 16 17.38 -11.88 -16.43
CA ILE A 16 17.03 -12.97 -15.50
C ILE A 16 17.07 -12.45 -14.05
N ALA A 17 18.10 -11.71 -13.66
CA ALA A 17 18.22 -11.12 -12.32
C ALA A 17 17.07 -10.17 -12.03
N TYR A 18 16.69 -9.34 -13.00
CA TYR A 18 15.52 -8.45 -12.90
C TYR A 18 14.21 -9.23 -12.70
N CYS A 19 13.99 -10.27 -13.50
CA CYS A 19 12.81 -11.13 -13.38
C CYS A 19 12.72 -11.83 -12.03
N LEU A 20 13.84 -12.35 -11.52
CA LEU A 20 13.90 -13.01 -10.22
C LEU A 20 13.66 -12.03 -9.08
N PHE A 21 14.20 -10.83 -9.16
CA PHE A 21 13.97 -9.78 -8.17
C PHE A 21 12.49 -9.39 -8.11
N PHE A 22 11.84 -9.15 -9.24
CA PHE A 22 10.42 -8.83 -9.32
C PHE A 22 9.53 -9.98 -8.85
N TRP A 23 9.91 -11.23 -9.13
CA TRP A 23 9.16 -12.40 -8.71
C TRP A 23 9.24 -12.59 -7.18
N GLN A 24 10.40 -12.40 -6.58
CA GLN A 24 10.55 -12.42 -5.12
C GLN A 24 9.75 -11.31 -4.45
N TRP A 25 9.73 -10.13 -5.05
CA TRP A 25 8.97 -9.00 -4.51
C TRP A 25 7.47 -9.28 -4.47
N LYS A 26 6.91 -9.83 -5.54
CA LYS A 26 5.50 -10.26 -5.57
C LYS A 26 5.18 -11.37 -4.55
N LYS A 27 6.10 -12.28 -4.34
CA LYS A 27 5.90 -13.38 -3.39
C LYS A 27 5.88 -12.92 -1.93
N ASN A 28 6.55 -11.83 -1.62
CA ASN A 28 6.61 -11.28 -0.26
C ASN A 28 5.45 -10.30 0.04
N CYS A 29 4.65 -9.93 -0.95
CA CYS A 29 3.41 -9.19 -0.74
C CYS A 29 2.37 -10.12 -0.14
N GLN A 30 2.24 -10.11 1.18
CA GLN A 30 1.13 -10.78 1.86
C GLN A 30 -0.12 -9.91 1.70
N PRO A 31 -1.28 -10.50 1.38
CA PRO A 31 -2.53 -9.77 1.41
C PRO A 31 -2.79 -9.26 2.83
N VAL A 32 -3.09 -7.98 2.94
CA VAL A 32 -3.37 -7.33 4.23
C VAL A 32 -4.70 -7.79 4.81
N TYR A 33 -5.54 -8.43 4.01
CA TYR A 33 -6.86 -8.91 4.41
C TYR A 33 -7.17 -10.24 3.74
N ASN A 34 -8.05 -10.99 4.37
CA ASN A 34 -8.53 -12.27 3.86
C ASN A 34 -9.67 -12.02 2.86
N ASP A 35 -9.60 -12.62 1.67
CA ASP A 35 -10.57 -12.45 0.57
C ASP A 35 -12.00 -12.94 0.89
N GLU A 36 -12.19 -13.57 2.05
CA GLU A 36 -13.47 -14.15 2.44
C GLU A 36 -14.48 -13.14 2.99
N LYS A 37 -14.07 -11.91 3.31
CA LYS A 37 -14.94 -10.90 3.91
C LYS A 37 -14.77 -9.56 3.23
N THR A 38 -15.88 -8.94 2.85
CA THR A 38 -15.91 -7.55 2.43
C THR A 38 -15.61 -6.65 3.63
N LEU A 39 -14.56 -5.83 3.53
CA LEU A 39 -14.19 -4.89 4.58
C LEU A 39 -14.91 -3.56 4.37
N MET A 40 -15.41 -3.00 5.46
CA MET A 40 -15.98 -1.66 5.50
C MET A 40 -14.93 -0.67 6.03
N MET A 41 -14.62 0.33 5.22
CA MET A 41 -13.64 1.37 5.56
C MET A 41 -14.34 2.71 5.74
N GLY A 42 -14.08 3.38 6.87
CA GLY A 42 -14.54 4.74 7.11
C GLY A 42 -13.64 5.75 6.39
N HIS A 43 -14.08 6.28 5.25
CA HIS A 43 -13.37 7.34 4.52
C HIS A 43 -13.40 8.64 5.32
N ARG A 44 -12.25 9.05 5.86
CA ARG A 44 -12.08 10.19 6.77
C ARG A 44 -12.97 10.12 8.02
N GLY A 45 -13.26 8.87 8.46
CA GLY A 45 -14.14 8.59 9.58
C GLY A 45 -15.59 8.41 9.18
N SER A 46 -16.51 9.19 9.77
CA SER A 46 -17.94 9.21 9.49
C SER A 46 -18.39 10.63 9.07
N PRO A 47 -18.09 11.05 7.83
CA PRO A 47 -18.20 12.44 7.39
C PRO A 47 -19.64 12.96 7.30
N THR A 48 -20.63 12.07 7.18
CA THR A 48 -22.04 12.45 7.13
C THR A 48 -22.60 12.88 8.49
N LEU A 49 -21.95 12.48 9.58
CA LEU A 49 -22.41 12.74 10.94
C LEU A 49 -21.52 13.71 11.71
N ILE A 50 -20.22 13.67 11.44
CA ILE A 50 -19.21 14.47 12.16
C ILE A 50 -18.19 14.98 11.16
N THR A 51 -17.63 16.16 11.41
CA THR A 51 -16.60 16.77 10.55
C THR A 51 -15.49 15.76 10.21
N GLU A 52 -15.27 15.56 8.91
CA GLU A 52 -14.34 14.61 8.36
C GLU A 52 -12.90 14.83 8.86
N ASN A 53 -12.13 13.76 8.88
CA ASN A 53 -10.70 13.77 9.19
C ASN A 53 -10.36 14.33 10.57
N THR A 54 -11.22 14.07 11.53
CA THR A 54 -11.09 14.46 12.94
C THR A 54 -11.19 13.25 13.86
N LEU A 55 -10.59 13.30 15.04
CA LEU A 55 -10.68 12.21 16.02
C LEU A 55 -12.13 11.84 16.39
N PRO A 56 -13.06 12.79 16.61
CA PRO A 56 -14.45 12.45 16.85
C PRO A 56 -15.12 11.71 15.67
N SER A 57 -14.75 12.04 14.43
CA SER A 57 -15.23 11.34 13.23
C SER A 57 -14.71 9.91 13.17
N PHE A 58 -13.47 9.69 13.55
CA PHE A 58 -12.87 8.35 13.62
C PHE A 58 -13.54 7.51 14.70
N GLN A 59 -13.75 8.08 15.89
CA GLN A 59 -14.45 7.39 16.97
C GLN A 59 -15.87 7.00 16.55
N LYS A 60 -16.58 7.90 15.87
CA LYS A 60 -17.92 7.63 15.35
C LYS A 60 -17.93 6.47 14.34
N ALA A 61 -16.95 6.41 13.44
CA ALA A 61 -16.81 5.30 12.50
C ALA A 61 -16.56 3.97 13.23
N ILE A 62 -15.69 3.98 14.23
CA ILE A 62 -15.44 2.81 15.08
C ILE A 62 -16.73 2.34 15.77
N ASP A 63 -17.48 3.25 16.35
CA ASP A 63 -18.76 2.95 17.02
C ASP A 63 -19.80 2.37 16.05
N GLN A 64 -19.71 2.71 14.76
CA GLN A 64 -20.52 2.13 13.70
C GLN A 64 -20.05 0.74 13.23
N GLY A 65 -18.92 0.27 13.75
CA GLY A 65 -18.41 -1.08 13.48
C GLY A 65 -17.67 -1.23 12.17
N VAL A 66 -17.01 -0.19 11.65
CA VAL A 66 -16.15 -0.30 10.49
C VAL A 66 -14.90 -1.15 10.79
N ASP A 67 -14.38 -1.83 9.77
CA ASP A 67 -13.19 -2.68 9.91
C ASP A 67 -11.88 -1.87 9.90
N GLY A 68 -11.92 -0.65 9.40
CA GLY A 68 -10.78 0.27 9.37
C GLY A 68 -11.18 1.69 9.03
N ILE A 69 -10.22 2.60 9.11
CA ILE A 69 -10.40 4.02 8.82
C ILE A 69 -9.32 4.46 7.86
N GLU A 70 -9.71 5.14 6.82
CA GLU A 70 -8.81 5.88 5.95
C GLU A 70 -8.83 7.35 6.39
N PHE A 71 -7.68 7.99 6.47
CA PHE A 71 -7.56 9.40 6.82
C PHE A 71 -6.34 10.05 6.19
N ASP A 72 -6.41 11.37 6.03
CA ASP A 72 -5.34 12.17 5.47
C ASP A 72 -4.47 12.76 6.57
N VAL A 73 -3.15 12.70 6.38
CA VAL A 73 -2.16 13.34 7.25
C VAL A 73 -1.33 14.33 6.47
N ARG A 74 -0.87 15.36 7.14
CA ARG A 74 0.04 16.37 6.60
C ARG A 74 1.15 16.64 7.59
N LEU A 75 2.31 17.00 7.06
CA LEU A 75 3.37 17.54 7.90
C LEU A 75 2.96 18.90 8.46
N SER A 76 3.17 19.07 9.74
CA SER A 76 3.06 20.39 10.39
C SER A 76 4.20 21.32 9.94
N ARG A 77 4.14 22.57 10.34
CA ARG A 77 5.17 23.58 10.00
C ARG A 77 6.57 23.20 10.46
N ASP A 78 6.67 22.43 11.54
CA ASP A 78 7.90 21.87 12.11
C ASP A 78 8.19 20.43 11.66
N ASN A 79 7.58 19.97 10.54
CA ASN A 79 7.76 18.64 9.94
C ASN A 79 7.39 17.46 10.86
N GLN A 80 6.42 17.63 11.74
CA GLN A 80 5.83 16.56 12.54
C GLN A 80 4.51 16.07 11.90
N ILE A 81 4.16 14.79 12.13
CA ILE A 81 2.88 14.19 11.77
C ILE A 81 2.02 14.04 13.02
#